data_f2ea9e3c00034cdabeac02ed587493d5
#
_entry.id   f2ea9e3c00034cdabeac02ed587493d5
#
_cell.length_a   1.000
_cell.length_b   1.000
_cell.length_c   1.000
_cell.angle_alpha   90.00
_cell.angle_beta   90.00
_cell.angle_gamma   90.00
#
_symmetry.space_group_name_H-M   'P 1'
#
loop_
_entity.id
_entity.type
_entity.pdbx_description
1 polymer ?
#
loop_
_entity_poly.entity_id
_entity_poly.type
_entity_poly.pdbx_seq_one_letter_code
_entity_poly.pdbx_strand_id
1 'polypeptide(L)'
;MAKRMCRRTLALENRPGIVSYAAVVGGKEGAGPLKKGFDEVSQDSYFGQDSWEKAETAMLGRCLDLCMEKAGGTTPALILGGDLLNQCVSSAFAVKDRGIPYLGLYGACSTMAEGLALAALLLDGGGVDSALAFTGSHFCAAERQYRFPLEYGGQRTPTSQWTVTGAGAALLSKEGGGLRITHVTTGRVVDAGVTDANNMGAAMAPAAVDTLLAHFADTERDFSDYDAVFTGDLGAVGHDILQDMLQKEGLSPGPQYLDCGVLMYDLLTQDVHAGGSGCGCSASVLAAHILPAMERGVWKRVLFAGTGALMSPLTCQQGCSIPGVCHAVAIERRDAV
;
A
#
# COMPACT_ATOMS: atom_id res chain seq x y z
N MET A 1 16.99 8.10 -18.07
CA MET A 1 16.77 6.70 -17.64
C MET A 1 17.21 6.55 -16.20
N ALA A 2 16.47 5.75 -15.41
CA ALA A 2 16.79 5.51 -14.00
C ALA A 2 18.26 5.11 -13.80
N LYS A 3 18.90 5.73 -12.84
CA LYS A 3 20.29 5.44 -12.47
C LYS A 3 20.30 4.57 -11.22
N ARG A 4 20.94 3.42 -11.30
CA ARG A 4 21.18 2.58 -10.13
C ARG A 4 22.12 3.29 -9.18
N MET A 5 21.67 3.55 -7.92
CA MET A 5 22.47 4.24 -6.92
C MET A 5 23.58 3.31 -6.39
N CYS A 6 23.20 2.15 -5.85
CA CYS A 6 24.16 1.16 -5.37
C CYS A 6 23.69 -0.26 -5.70
N ARG A 7 22.86 -0.88 -4.85
CA ARG A 7 22.44 -2.28 -5.01
C ARG A 7 20.98 -2.45 -5.42
N ARG A 8 20.07 -1.74 -4.74
CA ARG A 8 18.63 -1.98 -4.82
C ARG A 8 17.82 -0.71 -5.13
N THR A 9 18.40 0.47 -4.92
CA THR A 9 17.74 1.75 -5.14
C THR A 9 18.08 2.34 -6.49
N LEU A 10 17.05 2.80 -7.18
CA LEU A 10 17.12 3.48 -8.47
C LEU A 10 16.69 4.94 -8.28
N ALA A 11 17.56 5.89 -8.63
CA ALA A 11 17.20 7.30 -8.75
C ALA A 11 16.59 7.54 -10.13
N LEU A 12 15.42 8.14 -10.17
CA LEU A 12 14.68 8.41 -11.40
C LEU A 12 15.14 9.76 -11.99
N GLU A 13 15.57 9.75 -13.23
CA GLU A 13 16.06 10.95 -13.92
C GLU A 13 14.89 11.89 -14.27
N ASN A 14 13.82 11.35 -14.85
CA ASN A 14 12.66 12.11 -15.29
C ASN A 14 11.66 12.41 -14.16
N ARG A 15 11.76 11.71 -13.03
CA ARG A 15 10.95 11.92 -11.83
C ARG A 15 9.46 12.03 -12.17
N PRO A 16 8.80 10.95 -12.61
CA PRO A 16 7.40 10.99 -13.02
C PRO A 16 6.50 11.53 -11.91
N GLY A 17 5.47 12.29 -12.31
CA GLY A 17 4.58 12.98 -11.38
C GLY A 17 3.31 12.22 -11.11
N ILE A 18 2.81 12.31 -9.89
CA ILE A 18 1.48 11.87 -9.50
C ILE A 18 0.51 12.99 -9.89
N VAL A 19 -0.42 12.73 -10.81
CA VAL A 19 -1.33 13.75 -11.38
C VAL A 19 -2.74 13.66 -10.79
N SER A 20 -3.14 12.51 -10.31
CA SER A 20 -4.38 12.31 -9.57
C SER A 20 -4.29 11.08 -8.66
N TYR A 21 -5.18 11.03 -7.69
CA TYR A 21 -5.32 9.89 -6.79
C TYR A 21 -6.74 9.85 -6.23
N ALA A 22 -7.17 8.64 -5.82
CA ALA A 22 -8.49 8.44 -5.23
C ALA A 22 -8.45 7.34 -4.15
N ALA A 23 -9.38 7.45 -3.18
CA ALA A 23 -9.60 6.44 -2.15
C ALA A 23 -11.09 6.21 -1.93
N VAL A 24 -11.51 4.94 -1.98
CA VAL A 24 -12.87 4.48 -1.69
C VAL A 24 -12.80 3.48 -0.55
N VAL A 25 -13.64 3.60 0.47
CA VAL A 25 -13.58 2.74 1.65
C VAL A 25 -14.97 2.31 2.15
N GLY A 26 -14.98 1.33 3.05
CA GLY A 26 -16.16 0.87 3.76
C GLY A 26 -16.54 1.74 4.96
N GLY A 27 -17.67 1.43 5.58
CA GLY A 27 -18.22 2.21 6.69
C GLY A 27 -17.33 2.21 7.94
N LYS A 28 -16.61 1.11 8.23
CA LYS A 28 -15.71 1.02 9.39
C LYS A 28 -14.50 1.96 9.24
N GLU A 29 -13.90 1.99 8.07
CA GLU A 29 -12.81 2.90 7.69
C GLU A 29 -13.29 4.35 7.67
N GLY A 30 -14.48 4.58 7.12
CA GLY A 30 -15.13 5.89 7.08
C GLY A 30 -15.54 6.43 8.47
N ALA A 31 -15.57 5.59 9.50
CA ALA A 31 -15.75 6.01 10.90
C ALA A 31 -14.42 6.30 11.63
N GLY A 32 -13.27 5.99 11.00
CA GLY A 32 -11.94 6.15 11.57
C GLY A 32 -11.38 7.58 11.51
N PRO A 33 -10.14 7.75 11.97
CA PRO A 33 -9.48 9.06 12.04
C PRO A 33 -9.34 9.76 10.68
N LEU A 34 -9.23 9.00 9.59
CA LEU A 34 -9.00 9.52 8.24
C LEU A 34 -10.28 9.81 7.45
N LYS A 35 -11.46 9.72 8.06
CA LYS A 35 -12.79 9.83 7.43
C LYS A 35 -13.01 11.03 6.50
N LYS A 36 -12.30 12.14 6.72
CA LYS A 36 -12.42 13.35 5.89
C LYS A 36 -11.59 13.34 4.62
N GLY A 37 -10.69 12.35 4.48
CA GLY A 37 -9.77 12.26 3.35
C GLY A 37 -10.22 11.32 2.24
N PHE A 38 -11.18 10.43 2.52
CA PHE A 38 -11.69 9.50 1.52
C PHE A 38 -12.62 10.20 0.53
N ASP A 39 -12.50 9.86 -0.75
CA ASP A 39 -13.36 10.41 -1.80
C ASP A 39 -14.78 9.85 -1.71
N GLU A 40 -14.89 8.58 -1.33
CA GLU A 40 -16.19 7.92 -1.16
C GLU A 40 -16.15 6.92 0.00
N VAL A 41 -17.22 6.90 0.80
CA VAL A 41 -17.42 5.97 1.92
C VAL A 41 -18.72 5.23 1.71
N SER A 42 -18.67 3.93 1.46
CA SER A 42 -19.87 3.10 1.37
C SER A 42 -20.30 2.58 2.74
N GLN A 43 -21.56 2.80 3.11
CA GLN A 43 -22.15 2.19 4.31
C GLN A 43 -22.65 0.78 4.03
N ASP A 44 -22.84 0.41 2.76
CA ASP A 44 -23.16 -0.93 2.34
C ASP A 44 -21.89 -1.73 2.12
N SER A 45 -21.65 -2.76 2.94
CA SER A 45 -20.50 -3.64 2.81
C SER A 45 -20.49 -4.47 1.52
N TYR A 46 -21.62 -4.57 0.85
CA TYR A 46 -21.72 -5.25 -0.46
C TYR A 46 -21.52 -4.31 -1.65
N PHE A 47 -21.42 -3.00 -1.44
CA PHE A 47 -21.29 -2.03 -2.54
C PHE A 47 -22.35 -2.24 -3.66
N GLY A 48 -23.57 -2.57 -3.25
CA GLY A 48 -24.67 -2.86 -4.17
C GLY A 48 -24.59 -4.21 -4.89
N GLN A 49 -23.70 -5.10 -4.50
CA GLN A 49 -23.47 -6.40 -5.13
C GLN A 49 -24.07 -7.55 -4.30
N ASP A 50 -24.04 -8.78 -4.85
CA ASP A 50 -24.59 -9.98 -4.24
C ASP A 50 -23.54 -10.91 -3.60
N SER A 51 -22.24 -10.58 -3.72
CA SER A 51 -21.13 -11.30 -3.10
C SER A 51 -19.98 -10.37 -2.75
N TRP A 52 -19.12 -10.80 -1.81
CA TRP A 52 -18.02 -9.99 -1.31
C TRP A 52 -16.92 -9.76 -2.36
N GLU A 53 -16.65 -10.72 -3.23
CA GLU A 53 -15.69 -10.58 -4.33
C GLU A 53 -16.18 -9.60 -5.40
N LYS A 54 -17.49 -9.61 -5.67
CA LYS A 54 -18.10 -8.61 -6.56
C LYS A 54 -18.12 -7.22 -5.89
N ALA A 55 -18.34 -7.17 -4.57
CA ALA A 55 -18.25 -5.92 -3.80
C ALA A 55 -16.84 -5.31 -3.89
N GLU A 56 -15.80 -6.13 -3.71
CA GLU A 56 -14.41 -5.70 -3.89
C GLU A 56 -14.14 -5.23 -5.32
N THR A 57 -14.63 -5.96 -6.32
CA THR A 57 -14.54 -5.55 -7.74
C THR A 57 -15.20 -4.20 -7.99
N ALA A 58 -16.42 -3.97 -7.46
CA ALA A 58 -17.15 -2.72 -7.62
C ALA A 58 -16.42 -1.54 -6.93
N MET A 59 -15.92 -1.76 -5.72
CA MET A 59 -15.13 -0.78 -4.98
C MET A 59 -13.86 -0.39 -5.74
N LEU A 60 -13.09 -1.36 -6.24
CA LEU A 60 -11.91 -1.14 -7.06
C LEU A 60 -12.25 -0.38 -8.35
N GLY A 61 -13.31 -0.80 -9.05
CA GLY A 61 -13.80 -0.12 -10.25
C GLY A 61 -14.15 1.33 -9.99
N ARG A 62 -14.88 1.62 -8.91
CA ARG A 62 -15.25 2.98 -8.52
C ARG A 62 -14.02 3.84 -8.17
N CYS A 63 -13.02 3.27 -7.49
CA CYS A 63 -11.77 3.95 -7.17
C CYS A 63 -10.98 4.34 -8.43
N LEU A 64 -10.91 3.43 -9.41
CA LEU A 64 -10.31 3.70 -10.72
C LEU A 64 -11.03 4.86 -11.45
N ASP A 65 -12.37 4.83 -11.47
CA ASP A 65 -13.18 5.87 -12.13
C ASP A 65 -12.92 7.24 -11.50
N LEU A 66 -12.98 7.33 -10.17
CA LEU A 66 -12.70 8.58 -9.45
C LEU A 66 -11.29 9.10 -9.72
N CYS A 67 -10.29 8.23 -9.76
CA CYS A 67 -8.92 8.63 -10.06
C CYS A 67 -8.80 9.22 -11.47
N MET A 68 -9.42 8.59 -12.47
CA MET A 68 -9.44 9.09 -13.86
C MET A 68 -10.29 10.36 -14.01
N GLU A 69 -11.45 10.43 -13.35
CA GLU A 69 -12.31 11.62 -13.30
C GLU A 69 -11.54 12.85 -12.79
N LYS A 70 -10.81 12.70 -11.67
CA LYS A 70 -9.98 13.75 -11.06
C LYS A 70 -8.81 14.18 -11.97
N ALA A 71 -8.39 13.32 -12.88
CA ALA A 71 -7.41 13.63 -13.93
C ALA A 71 -8.04 14.24 -15.21
N GLY A 72 -9.27 14.73 -15.13
CA GLY A 72 -9.99 15.30 -16.28
C GLY A 72 -10.45 14.28 -17.30
N GLY A 73 -10.69 13.02 -16.88
CA GLY A 73 -11.08 11.91 -17.75
C GLY A 73 -9.92 11.28 -18.52
N THR A 74 -8.70 11.50 -18.08
CA THR A 74 -7.51 10.93 -18.71
C THR A 74 -7.51 9.42 -18.63
N THR A 75 -7.42 8.74 -19.78
CA THR A 75 -7.24 7.29 -19.88
C THR A 75 -5.76 6.95 -19.78
N PRO A 76 -5.30 6.16 -18.78
CA PRO A 76 -3.91 5.77 -18.70
C PRO A 76 -3.50 4.81 -19.82
N ALA A 77 -2.25 4.86 -20.25
CA ALA A 77 -1.70 3.95 -21.24
C ALA A 77 -1.54 2.51 -20.68
N LEU A 78 -1.42 2.39 -19.35
CA LEU A 78 -1.23 1.13 -18.64
C LEU A 78 -1.85 1.21 -17.25
N ILE A 79 -2.46 0.12 -16.82
CA ILE A 79 -2.90 -0.08 -15.43
C ILE A 79 -2.03 -1.17 -14.78
N LEU A 80 -1.56 -0.91 -13.56
CA LEU A 80 -0.84 -1.87 -12.72
C LEU A 80 -1.56 -2.00 -11.38
N GLY A 81 -1.81 -3.21 -10.94
CA GLY A 81 -2.44 -3.39 -9.64
C GLY A 81 -2.84 -4.82 -9.36
N GLY A 82 -3.44 -5.01 -8.20
CA GLY A 82 -3.84 -6.31 -7.73
C GLY A 82 -4.68 -6.22 -6.46
N ASP A 83 -4.99 -7.36 -5.93
CA ASP A 83 -5.72 -7.55 -4.69
C ASP A 83 -5.17 -8.77 -3.92
N LEU A 84 -5.81 -9.14 -2.80
CA LEU A 84 -5.38 -10.28 -1.99
C LEU A 84 -5.91 -11.63 -2.48
N LEU A 85 -6.88 -11.63 -3.38
CA LEU A 85 -7.54 -12.86 -3.79
C LEU A 85 -6.71 -13.62 -4.84
N ASN A 86 -6.93 -14.91 -4.90
CA ASN A 86 -6.26 -15.77 -5.88
C ASN A 86 -6.46 -15.24 -7.29
N GLN A 87 -5.34 -15.18 -8.06
CA GLN A 87 -5.31 -14.67 -9.44
C GLN A 87 -5.63 -13.17 -9.56
N CYS A 88 -5.60 -12.39 -8.47
CA CYS A 88 -6.02 -10.98 -8.47
C CYS A 88 -7.39 -10.82 -9.14
N VAL A 89 -8.35 -11.66 -8.74
CA VAL A 89 -9.62 -11.80 -9.45
C VAL A 89 -10.43 -10.51 -9.41
N SER A 90 -10.51 -9.84 -8.26
CA SER A 90 -11.28 -8.60 -8.13
C SER A 90 -10.69 -7.47 -8.97
N SER A 91 -9.38 -7.34 -9.00
CA SER A 91 -8.66 -6.36 -9.83
C SER A 91 -8.84 -6.65 -11.32
N ALA A 92 -8.69 -7.92 -11.72
CA ALA A 92 -8.87 -8.31 -13.11
C ALA A 92 -10.29 -8.00 -13.61
N PHE A 93 -11.33 -8.29 -12.79
CA PHE A 93 -12.71 -7.96 -13.12
C PHE A 93 -12.99 -6.46 -13.12
N ALA A 94 -12.33 -5.68 -12.27
CA ALA A 94 -12.47 -4.23 -12.26
C ALA A 94 -11.90 -3.55 -13.52
N VAL A 95 -10.94 -4.19 -14.20
CA VAL A 95 -10.29 -3.62 -15.39
C VAL A 95 -10.73 -4.25 -16.73
N LYS A 96 -11.35 -5.43 -16.73
CA LYS A 96 -11.59 -6.25 -17.93
C LYS A 96 -12.33 -5.54 -19.09
N ASP A 97 -13.24 -4.63 -18.76
CA ASP A 97 -14.10 -3.95 -19.75
C ASP A 97 -13.60 -2.54 -20.10
N ARG A 98 -12.41 -2.13 -19.62
CA ARG A 98 -11.86 -0.78 -19.81
C ARG A 98 -11.04 -0.61 -21.09
N GLY A 99 -10.67 -1.70 -21.75
CA GLY A 99 -9.86 -1.66 -22.98
C GLY A 99 -8.43 -1.12 -22.75
N ILE A 100 -7.95 -1.10 -21.53
CA ILE A 100 -6.62 -0.59 -21.16
C ILE A 100 -5.70 -1.78 -20.83
N PRO A 101 -4.45 -1.81 -21.32
CA PRO A 101 -3.47 -2.82 -20.94
C PRO A 101 -3.31 -2.91 -19.41
N TYR A 102 -3.18 -4.14 -18.90
CA TYR A 102 -3.13 -4.41 -17.47
C TYR A 102 -2.00 -5.36 -17.10
N LEU A 103 -1.24 -5.00 -16.06
CA LEU A 103 -0.28 -5.87 -15.39
C LEU A 103 -0.81 -6.18 -13.98
N GLY A 104 -1.17 -7.46 -13.77
CA GLY A 104 -1.57 -7.95 -12.46
C GLY A 104 -0.38 -8.12 -11.53
N LEU A 105 -0.45 -7.52 -10.35
CA LEU A 105 0.57 -7.58 -9.31
C LEU A 105 0.04 -8.37 -8.12
N TYR A 106 0.83 -9.30 -7.60
CA TYR A 106 0.44 -10.16 -6.48
C TYR A 106 1.45 -10.09 -5.34
N GLY A 107 1.76 -8.86 -4.92
CA GLY A 107 2.72 -8.53 -3.85
C GLY A 107 2.11 -8.49 -2.45
N ALA A 108 0.97 -9.15 -2.21
CA ALA A 108 0.20 -9.05 -0.97
C ALA A 108 -0.08 -7.57 -0.63
N CYS A 109 0.00 -7.17 0.65
CA CYS A 109 -0.29 -5.78 1.07
C CYS A 109 0.70 -4.74 0.49
N SER A 110 1.88 -5.15 -0.05
CA SER A 110 2.86 -4.25 -0.67
C SER A 110 2.49 -3.77 -2.08
N THR A 111 1.41 -4.28 -2.67
CA THR A 111 1.03 -4.09 -4.08
C THR A 111 0.95 -2.61 -4.48
N MET A 112 0.54 -1.70 -3.59
CA MET A 112 0.51 -0.27 -3.94
C MET A 112 1.92 0.31 -4.16
N ALA A 113 2.86 0.02 -3.29
CA ALA A 113 4.25 0.48 -3.45
C ALA A 113 4.94 -0.19 -4.64
N GLU A 114 4.68 -1.48 -4.87
CA GLU A 114 5.13 -2.22 -6.05
C GLU A 114 4.59 -1.59 -7.34
N GLY A 115 3.29 -1.31 -7.40
CA GLY A 115 2.64 -0.67 -8.54
C GLY A 115 3.18 0.72 -8.84
N LEU A 116 3.36 1.55 -7.82
CA LEU A 116 3.98 2.88 -7.95
C LEU A 116 5.43 2.79 -8.45
N ALA A 117 6.19 1.85 -7.90
CA ALA A 117 7.58 1.62 -8.29
C ALA A 117 7.69 1.22 -9.77
N LEU A 118 6.90 0.25 -10.20
CA LEU A 118 6.89 -0.23 -11.59
C LEU A 118 6.36 0.85 -12.54
N ALA A 119 5.28 1.55 -12.21
CA ALA A 119 4.76 2.67 -12.99
C ALA A 119 5.83 3.76 -13.18
N ALA A 120 6.49 4.14 -12.09
CA ALA A 120 7.53 5.17 -12.14
C ALA A 120 8.74 4.74 -12.99
N LEU A 121 9.17 3.48 -12.91
CA LEU A 121 10.27 2.94 -13.72
C LEU A 121 9.91 2.88 -15.21
N LEU A 122 8.69 2.47 -15.56
CA LEU A 122 8.22 2.41 -16.94
C LEU A 122 8.13 3.82 -17.57
N LEU A 123 7.65 4.79 -16.80
CA LEU A 123 7.59 6.19 -17.21
C LEU A 123 8.99 6.80 -17.37
N ASP A 124 9.89 6.56 -16.41
CA ASP A 124 11.27 7.07 -16.47
C ASP A 124 12.06 6.45 -17.63
N GLY A 125 11.80 5.17 -17.95
CA GLY A 125 12.38 4.47 -19.08
C GLY A 125 11.76 4.80 -20.44
N GLY A 126 10.68 5.58 -20.47
CA GLY A 126 9.97 5.95 -21.70
C GLY A 126 9.12 4.83 -22.31
N GLY A 127 8.80 3.79 -21.53
CA GLY A 127 7.97 2.68 -22.00
C GLY A 127 6.49 3.05 -22.15
N VAL A 128 6.01 3.99 -21.36
CA VAL A 128 4.64 4.54 -21.42
C VAL A 128 4.66 6.04 -21.07
N ASP A 129 3.62 6.79 -21.43
CA ASP A 129 3.49 8.21 -21.08
C ASP A 129 2.63 8.45 -19.83
N SER A 130 1.78 7.48 -19.48
CA SER A 130 0.98 7.50 -18.26
C SER A 130 0.73 6.08 -17.76
N ALA A 131 0.67 5.91 -16.44
CA ALA A 131 0.36 4.63 -15.81
C ALA A 131 -0.43 4.84 -14.53
N LEU A 132 -1.44 4.01 -14.29
CA LEU A 132 -2.26 4.04 -13.09
C LEU A 132 -1.93 2.85 -12.22
N ALA A 133 -1.46 3.10 -10.99
CA ALA A 133 -1.27 2.09 -9.95
C ALA A 133 -2.50 2.05 -9.05
N PHE A 134 -3.03 0.85 -8.76
CA PHE A 134 -4.17 0.68 -7.85
C PHE A 134 -4.12 -0.64 -7.10
N THR A 135 -4.74 -0.67 -5.96
CA THR A 135 -4.99 -1.92 -5.23
C THR A 135 -6.08 -1.70 -4.18
N GLY A 136 -6.64 -2.78 -3.70
CA GLY A 136 -7.62 -2.76 -2.62
C GLY A 136 -7.83 -4.14 -2.01
N SER A 137 -8.57 -4.16 -0.93
CA SER A 137 -8.99 -5.36 -0.23
C SER A 137 -10.38 -5.16 0.35
N HIS A 138 -11.10 -6.26 0.52
CA HIS A 138 -12.39 -6.29 1.20
C HIS A 138 -12.31 -7.27 2.36
N PHE A 139 -12.69 -6.84 3.58
CA PHE A 139 -12.58 -7.65 4.79
C PHE A 139 -13.12 -9.08 4.58
N CYS A 140 -14.41 -9.20 4.22
CA CYS A 140 -15.03 -10.51 4.13
C CYS A 140 -14.46 -11.39 3.02
N ALA A 141 -14.10 -10.83 1.86
CA ALA A 141 -13.51 -11.58 0.76
C ALA A 141 -12.14 -12.15 1.14
N ALA A 142 -11.27 -11.30 1.71
CA ALA A 142 -9.93 -11.72 2.16
C ALA A 142 -9.99 -12.68 3.34
N GLU A 143 -10.78 -12.37 4.38
CA GLU A 143 -10.89 -13.25 5.55
C GLU A 143 -11.44 -14.63 5.18
N ARG A 144 -12.43 -14.70 4.28
CA ARG A 144 -12.95 -15.97 3.79
C ARG A 144 -11.89 -16.81 3.06
N GLN A 145 -11.00 -16.17 2.30
CA GLN A 145 -9.94 -16.87 1.60
C GLN A 145 -8.83 -17.36 2.55
N TYR A 146 -8.43 -16.53 3.51
CA TYR A 146 -7.24 -16.77 4.32
C TYR A 146 -7.53 -17.38 5.69
N ARG A 147 -8.70 -17.12 6.28
CA ARG A 147 -9.09 -17.55 7.64
C ARG A 147 -10.45 -18.27 7.65
N PHE A 148 -10.67 -19.09 6.64
CA PHE A 148 -11.89 -19.90 6.50
C PHE A 148 -12.01 -20.97 7.61
N PRO A 149 -13.23 -21.32 8.10
CA PRO A 149 -14.50 -20.71 7.73
C PRO A 149 -14.78 -19.40 8.48
N LEU A 150 -15.14 -18.37 7.77
CA LEU A 150 -15.45 -17.04 8.33
C LEU A 150 -16.65 -17.11 9.29
N GLU A 151 -17.66 -17.92 8.97
CA GLU A 151 -18.89 -18.12 9.75
C GLU A 151 -18.66 -18.76 11.11
N TYR A 152 -17.51 -19.39 11.33
CA TYR A 152 -17.17 -19.96 12.64
C TYR A 152 -16.98 -18.88 13.71
N GLY A 153 -16.61 -17.67 13.32
CA GLY A 153 -16.57 -16.51 14.21
C GLY A 153 -15.54 -16.62 15.32
N GLY A 154 -14.35 -17.14 15.03
CA GLY A 154 -13.27 -17.24 16.01
C GLY A 154 -12.90 -15.89 16.63
N GLN A 155 -12.59 -15.87 17.93
CA GLN A 155 -12.07 -14.67 18.60
C GLN A 155 -10.70 -14.31 18.04
N ARG A 156 -10.53 -13.04 17.62
CA ARG A 156 -9.26 -12.53 17.13
C ARG A 156 -8.26 -12.34 18.28
N THR A 157 -7.00 -12.66 18.03
CA THR A 157 -5.91 -12.43 18.99
C THR A 157 -5.56 -10.94 19.11
N PRO A 158 -4.95 -10.49 20.23
CA PRO A 158 -4.51 -9.10 20.38
C PRO A 158 -3.49 -8.64 19.31
N THR A 159 -2.75 -9.57 18.72
CA THR A 159 -1.76 -9.32 17.65
C THR A 159 -2.39 -9.23 16.27
N SER A 160 -3.65 -9.66 16.11
CA SER A 160 -4.34 -9.66 14.82
C SER A 160 -4.67 -8.23 14.36
N GLN A 161 -4.72 -8.06 13.07
CA GLN A 161 -5.11 -6.82 12.41
C GLN A 161 -6.46 -7.00 11.71
N TRP A 162 -7.14 -5.90 11.44
CA TRP A 162 -8.37 -5.87 10.66
C TRP A 162 -8.06 -5.65 9.19
N THR A 163 -8.48 -6.55 8.31
CA THR A 163 -8.34 -6.33 6.87
C THR A 163 -9.20 -5.13 6.46
N VAL A 164 -8.57 -4.11 5.91
CA VAL A 164 -9.23 -2.88 5.47
C VAL A 164 -10.15 -3.17 4.29
N THR A 165 -11.40 -2.73 4.37
CA THR A 165 -12.29 -2.63 3.22
C THR A 165 -12.05 -1.30 2.56
N GLY A 166 -11.16 -1.28 1.57
CA GLY A 166 -10.76 -0.04 0.92
C GLY A 166 -9.94 -0.28 -0.34
N ALA A 167 -9.93 0.73 -1.18
CA ALA A 167 -9.14 0.80 -2.40
C ALA A 167 -8.45 2.16 -2.50
N GLY A 168 -7.26 2.16 -3.07
CA GLY A 168 -6.53 3.36 -3.43
C GLY A 168 -5.98 3.26 -4.85
N ALA A 169 -5.98 4.38 -5.55
CA ALA A 169 -5.44 4.51 -6.90
C ALA A 169 -4.61 5.79 -7.04
N ALA A 170 -3.57 5.76 -7.86
CA ALA A 170 -2.77 6.92 -8.21
C ALA A 170 -2.38 6.85 -9.70
N LEU A 171 -2.67 7.90 -10.43
CA LEU A 171 -2.28 8.08 -11.82
C LEU A 171 -0.96 8.85 -11.89
N LEU A 172 0.02 8.26 -12.55
CA LEU A 172 1.33 8.85 -12.81
C LEU A 172 1.43 9.25 -14.27
N SER A 173 2.13 10.35 -14.51
CA SER A 173 2.48 10.81 -15.87
C SER A 173 3.93 11.24 -15.92
N LYS A 174 4.52 11.11 -17.09
CA LYS A 174 5.86 11.62 -17.40
C LYS A 174 5.93 13.13 -17.19
N GLU A 175 4.86 13.83 -17.60
CA GLU A 175 4.71 15.27 -17.46
C GLU A 175 3.56 15.59 -16.49
N GLY A 176 3.65 16.69 -15.75
CA GLY A 176 2.61 17.11 -14.82
C GLY A 176 2.81 16.63 -13.38
N GLY A 177 1.87 16.99 -12.51
CA GLY A 177 1.88 16.71 -11.07
C GLY A 177 2.87 17.55 -10.25
N GLY A 178 2.45 17.97 -9.07
CA GLY A 178 3.30 18.66 -8.09
C GLY A 178 4.11 17.71 -7.20
N LEU A 179 3.69 16.44 -7.13
CA LEU A 179 4.35 15.39 -6.38
C LEU A 179 5.11 14.48 -7.34
N ARG A 180 6.37 14.18 -7.04
CA ARG A 180 7.27 13.45 -7.93
C ARG A 180 7.84 12.22 -7.23
N ILE A 181 7.85 11.06 -7.90
CA ILE A 181 8.60 9.89 -7.44
C ILE A 181 10.05 10.08 -7.87
N THR A 182 10.95 10.13 -6.90
CA THR A 182 12.38 10.42 -7.13
C THR A 182 13.26 9.19 -7.02
N HIS A 183 12.92 8.26 -6.13
CA HIS A 183 13.66 7.02 -5.92
C HIS A 183 12.71 5.84 -5.75
N VAL A 184 13.18 4.70 -6.19
CA VAL A 184 12.51 3.41 -6.03
C VAL A 184 13.50 2.43 -5.41
N THR A 185 13.12 1.77 -4.31
CA THR A 185 13.89 0.71 -3.68
C THR A 185 13.14 -0.60 -3.75
N THR A 186 13.67 -1.57 -4.50
CA THR A 186 13.06 -2.89 -4.62
C THR A 186 13.42 -3.74 -3.42
N GLY A 187 12.41 -4.23 -2.70
CA GLY A 187 12.57 -5.15 -1.60
C GLY A 187 12.93 -6.57 -2.04
N ARG A 188 13.45 -7.32 -1.11
CA ARG A 188 13.63 -8.77 -1.24
C ARG A 188 12.66 -9.50 -0.30
N VAL A 189 12.42 -10.76 -0.57
CA VAL A 189 11.69 -11.63 0.35
C VAL A 189 12.58 -11.92 1.55
N VAL A 190 12.04 -11.69 2.75
CA VAL A 190 12.71 -11.95 4.04
C VAL A 190 11.83 -12.89 4.84
N ASP A 191 12.39 -13.99 5.30
CA ASP A 191 11.72 -14.96 6.15
C ASP A 191 12.35 -15.00 7.54
N ALA A 192 11.59 -14.58 8.53
CA ALA A 192 12.01 -14.61 9.94
C ALA A 192 11.49 -15.83 10.71
N GLY A 193 10.92 -16.80 10.02
CA GLY A 193 10.41 -18.03 10.63
C GLY A 193 9.07 -17.86 11.37
N VAL A 194 8.34 -16.76 11.15
CA VAL A 194 7.03 -16.52 11.76
C VAL A 194 5.99 -17.44 11.12
N THR A 195 5.32 -18.25 11.94
CA THR A 195 4.28 -19.21 11.49
C THR A 195 2.87 -18.81 11.94
N ASP A 196 2.75 -17.82 12.83
CA ASP A 196 1.46 -17.36 13.34
C ASP A 196 0.76 -16.45 12.34
N ALA A 197 -0.26 -16.97 11.66
CA ALA A 197 -1.09 -16.23 10.71
C ALA A 197 -1.91 -15.08 11.34
N ASN A 198 -1.96 -14.98 12.67
CA ASN A 198 -2.61 -13.88 13.38
C ASN A 198 -1.63 -12.77 13.78
N ASN A 199 -0.35 -12.89 13.42
CA ASN A 199 0.68 -11.88 13.71
C ASN A 199 1.43 -11.48 12.44
N MET A 200 0.72 -10.86 11.50
CA MET A 200 1.28 -10.41 10.23
C MET A 200 2.33 -9.32 10.42
N GLY A 201 2.16 -8.45 11.41
CA GLY A 201 3.14 -7.41 11.71
C GLY A 201 4.53 -7.99 12.01
N ALA A 202 4.61 -9.07 12.79
CA ALA A 202 5.88 -9.75 13.06
C ALA A 202 6.48 -10.41 11.81
N ALA A 203 5.66 -10.91 10.88
CA ALA A 203 6.13 -11.50 9.64
C ALA A 203 6.67 -10.43 8.67
N MET A 204 6.07 -9.23 8.64
CA MET A 204 6.43 -8.17 7.69
C MET A 204 7.55 -7.24 8.18
N ALA A 205 7.67 -6.99 9.49
CA ALA A 205 8.62 -6.03 10.04
C ALA A 205 10.09 -6.28 9.60
N PRO A 206 10.60 -7.52 9.56
CA PRO A 206 11.97 -7.79 9.10
C PRO A 206 12.21 -7.38 7.64
N ALA A 207 11.24 -7.56 6.76
CA ALA A 207 11.33 -7.13 5.36
C ALA A 207 11.30 -5.59 5.22
N ALA A 208 10.52 -4.92 6.06
CA ALA A 208 10.52 -3.46 6.11
C ALA A 208 11.87 -2.90 6.58
N VAL A 209 12.44 -3.46 7.66
CA VAL A 209 13.78 -3.10 8.14
C VAL A 209 14.83 -3.28 7.04
N ASP A 210 14.86 -4.44 6.40
CA ASP A 210 15.79 -4.75 5.32
C ASP A 210 15.70 -3.75 4.15
N THR A 211 14.49 -3.33 3.80
CA THR A 211 14.28 -2.37 2.70
C THR A 211 14.64 -0.94 3.11
N LEU A 212 14.30 -0.51 4.32
CA LEU A 212 14.67 0.81 4.84
C LEU A 212 16.20 0.95 4.96
N LEU A 213 16.88 -0.05 5.53
CA LEU A 213 18.35 -0.07 5.62
C LEU A 213 18.99 0.02 4.24
N ALA A 214 18.48 -0.75 3.26
CA ALA A 214 19.00 -0.70 1.89
C ALA A 214 18.77 0.68 1.25
N HIS A 215 17.56 1.26 1.44
CA HIS A 215 17.22 2.56 0.91
C HIS A 215 18.16 3.66 1.48
N PHE A 216 18.34 3.68 2.80
CA PHE A 216 19.18 4.66 3.47
C PHE A 216 20.65 4.52 3.06
N ALA A 217 21.17 3.29 3.06
CA ALA A 217 22.55 3.04 2.63
C ALA A 217 22.79 3.39 1.15
N ASP A 218 21.86 3.07 0.26
CA ASP A 218 21.98 3.34 -1.17
C ASP A 218 21.87 4.83 -1.51
N THR A 219 21.10 5.59 -0.72
CA THR A 219 20.84 7.03 -0.96
C THR A 219 21.69 7.95 -0.11
N GLU A 220 22.48 7.41 0.84
CA GLU A 220 23.21 8.18 1.85
C GLU A 220 22.29 9.09 2.66
N ARG A 221 21.07 8.60 2.97
CA ARG A 221 20.02 9.29 3.74
C ARG A 221 19.69 8.51 5.01
N ASP A 222 18.97 9.16 5.90
CA ASP A 222 18.38 8.54 7.09
C ASP A 222 16.96 9.08 7.34
N PHE A 223 16.37 8.75 8.51
CA PHE A 223 15.04 9.25 8.87
C PHE A 223 14.94 10.78 8.91
N SER A 224 16.00 11.49 9.25
CA SER A 224 16.01 12.96 9.36
C SER A 224 15.95 13.66 8.00
N ASP A 225 16.24 12.95 6.91
CA ASP A 225 16.13 13.46 5.56
C ASP A 225 14.69 13.45 5.02
N TYR A 226 13.77 12.84 5.77
CA TYR A 226 12.36 12.72 5.41
C TYR A 226 11.48 13.44 6.44
N ASP A 227 10.48 14.18 5.95
CA ASP A 227 9.46 14.77 6.82
C ASP A 227 8.54 13.67 7.40
N ALA A 228 8.35 12.58 6.67
CA ALA A 228 7.66 11.39 7.14
C ALA A 228 8.13 10.12 6.40
N VAL A 229 8.20 9.01 7.15
CA VAL A 229 8.47 7.67 6.63
C VAL A 229 7.30 6.79 7.02
N PHE A 230 6.60 6.23 6.04
CA PHE A 230 5.42 5.40 6.27
C PHE A 230 5.73 3.94 5.93
N THR A 231 5.40 3.04 6.85
CA THR A 231 5.23 1.62 6.53
C THR A 231 3.78 1.32 6.14
N GLY A 232 3.57 0.22 5.41
CA GLY A 232 2.29 -0.09 4.78
C GLY A 232 1.19 -0.47 5.76
N ASP A 233 1.39 -1.54 6.52
CA ASP A 233 0.38 -2.11 7.39
C ASP A 233 0.97 -3.05 8.46
N LEU A 234 2.08 -2.62 9.06
CA LEU A 234 2.70 -3.37 10.17
C LEU A 234 1.77 -3.44 11.38
N GLY A 235 0.89 -2.45 11.55
CA GLY A 235 0.07 -2.29 12.73
C GLY A 235 0.92 -2.01 13.98
N ALA A 236 0.29 -1.89 15.14
CA ALA A 236 0.99 -1.53 16.38
C ALA A 236 2.11 -2.52 16.73
N VAL A 237 1.83 -3.83 16.63
CA VAL A 237 2.83 -4.87 16.98
C VAL A 237 4.02 -4.86 16.04
N GLY A 238 3.79 -4.82 14.72
CA GLY A 238 4.89 -4.80 13.75
C GLY A 238 5.64 -3.47 13.73
N HIS A 239 4.96 -2.36 14.02
CA HIS A 239 5.57 -1.04 14.21
C HIS A 239 6.61 -1.05 15.36
N ASP A 240 6.24 -1.61 16.53
CA ASP A 240 7.13 -1.71 17.68
C ASP A 240 8.31 -2.65 17.39
N ILE A 241 8.06 -3.79 16.75
CA ILE A 241 9.12 -4.73 16.35
C ILE A 241 10.11 -4.04 15.38
N LEU A 242 9.63 -3.29 14.40
CA LEU A 242 10.49 -2.56 13.48
C LEU A 242 11.36 -1.55 14.22
N GLN A 243 10.80 -0.77 15.14
CA GLN A 243 11.56 0.19 15.94
C GLN A 243 12.69 -0.49 16.73
N ASP A 244 12.38 -1.59 17.43
CA ASP A 244 13.36 -2.37 18.18
C ASP A 244 14.49 -2.92 17.29
N MET A 245 14.14 -3.40 16.09
CA MET A 245 15.12 -3.90 15.14
C MET A 245 16.02 -2.79 14.61
N LEU A 246 15.47 -1.63 14.23
CA LEU A 246 16.25 -0.49 13.75
C LEU A 246 17.17 0.08 14.84
N GLN A 247 16.73 0.12 16.10
CA GLN A 247 17.57 0.53 17.21
C GLN A 247 18.81 -0.37 17.37
N LYS A 248 18.67 -1.68 17.16
CA LYS A 248 19.80 -2.63 17.17
C LYS A 248 20.78 -2.39 16.04
N GLU A 249 20.32 -1.85 14.91
CA GLU A 249 21.15 -1.43 13.78
C GLU A 249 21.70 0.00 13.95
N GLY A 250 21.47 0.64 15.11
CA GLY A 250 21.98 1.98 15.42
C GLY A 250 21.15 3.12 14.80
N LEU A 251 19.95 2.81 14.27
CA LEU A 251 19.04 3.81 13.73
C LEU A 251 17.90 4.05 14.72
N SER A 252 17.57 5.32 14.97
CA SER A 252 16.40 5.72 15.77
C SER A 252 15.37 6.35 14.88
N PRO A 253 14.28 5.61 14.52
CA PRO A 253 13.16 6.26 13.88
C PRO A 253 12.52 7.24 14.86
N GLY A 254 12.52 8.52 14.49
CA GLY A 254 11.92 9.59 15.29
C GLY A 254 10.39 9.66 15.11
N PRO A 255 9.76 10.77 15.52
CA PRO A 255 8.31 10.98 15.39
C PRO A 255 7.82 11.03 13.93
N GLN A 256 8.73 11.17 12.97
CA GLN A 256 8.43 11.10 11.54
C GLN A 256 8.16 9.68 11.03
N TYR A 257 8.44 8.63 11.82
CA TYR A 257 8.08 7.26 11.46
C TYR A 257 6.63 6.96 11.82
N LEU A 258 5.85 6.57 10.84
CA LEU A 258 4.42 6.32 10.92
C LEU A 258 4.07 4.99 10.23
N ASP A 259 2.95 4.39 10.59
CA ASP A 259 2.44 3.16 9.97
C ASP A 259 0.98 3.35 9.52
N CYS A 260 0.67 3.00 8.27
CA CYS A 260 -0.67 3.17 7.72
C CYS A 260 -1.71 2.31 8.45
N GLY A 261 -1.35 1.13 8.92
CA GLY A 261 -2.25 0.26 9.70
C GLY A 261 -2.63 0.85 11.05
N VAL A 262 -1.70 1.57 11.70
CA VAL A 262 -1.96 2.31 12.93
C VAL A 262 -2.84 3.53 12.68
N LEU A 263 -2.60 4.24 11.56
CA LEU A 263 -3.33 5.47 11.23
C LEU A 263 -4.76 5.25 10.75
N MET A 264 -5.06 4.07 10.19
CA MET A 264 -6.36 3.79 9.57
C MET A 264 -7.51 3.82 10.57
N TYR A 265 -7.28 3.36 11.79
CA TYR A 265 -8.32 3.19 12.80
C TYR A 265 -7.97 3.87 14.13
N ASP A 266 -8.99 4.21 14.90
CA ASP A 266 -8.84 4.50 16.33
C ASP A 266 -8.73 3.17 17.09
N LEU A 267 -7.51 2.83 17.49
CA LEU A 267 -7.20 1.56 18.16
C LEU A 267 -7.89 1.40 19.53
N LEU A 268 -8.37 2.49 20.12
CA LEU A 268 -9.03 2.48 21.44
C LEU A 268 -10.54 2.24 21.33
N THR A 269 -11.16 2.75 20.26
CA THR A 269 -12.64 2.76 20.16
C THR A 269 -13.16 1.85 19.05
N GLN A 270 -12.34 1.50 18.05
CA GLN A 270 -12.70 0.57 17.00
C GLN A 270 -12.07 -0.80 17.28
N ASP A 271 -12.89 -1.85 17.30
CA ASP A 271 -12.41 -3.24 17.52
C ASP A 271 -11.57 -3.74 16.33
N VAL A 272 -10.26 -3.41 16.35
CA VAL A 272 -9.28 -3.75 15.29
C VAL A 272 -7.97 -4.32 15.85
N HIS A 273 -7.84 -4.42 17.18
CA HIS A 273 -6.64 -4.88 17.89
C HIS A 273 -5.36 -4.15 17.47
N ALA A 274 -4.47 -4.81 16.70
CA ALA A 274 -3.20 -4.21 16.28
C ALA A 274 -3.33 -3.20 15.13
N GLY A 275 -4.52 -2.92 14.60
CA GLY A 275 -4.75 -1.93 13.55
C GLY A 275 -5.21 -2.50 12.22
N GLY A 276 -5.01 -1.74 11.15
CA GLY A 276 -5.38 -2.13 9.79
C GLY A 276 -4.35 -3.01 9.10
N SER A 277 -4.79 -3.81 8.15
CA SER A 277 -3.96 -4.63 7.25
C SER A 277 -4.62 -4.74 5.88
N GLY A 278 -3.88 -5.31 4.93
CA GLY A 278 -4.37 -5.58 3.58
C GLY A 278 -3.93 -4.56 2.54
N CYS A 279 -4.06 -4.92 1.27
CA CYS A 279 -3.69 -4.03 0.14
C CYS A 279 -4.39 -2.68 0.21
N GLY A 280 -5.66 -2.67 0.61
CA GLY A 280 -6.47 -1.47 0.76
C GLY A 280 -5.98 -0.53 1.86
N CYS A 281 -5.25 -1.03 2.86
CA CYS A 281 -4.77 -0.23 3.98
C CYS A 281 -3.81 0.87 3.51
N SER A 282 -2.62 0.50 3.06
CA SER A 282 -1.60 1.45 2.63
C SER A 282 -2.05 2.28 1.43
N ALA A 283 -2.82 1.69 0.51
CA ALA A 283 -3.30 2.37 -0.69
C ALA A 283 -4.29 3.49 -0.37
N SER A 284 -5.28 3.23 0.49
CA SER A 284 -6.26 4.26 0.88
C SER A 284 -5.64 5.33 1.79
N VAL A 285 -4.72 4.97 2.71
CA VAL A 285 -3.99 5.98 3.51
C VAL A 285 -3.10 6.85 2.62
N LEU A 286 -2.42 6.28 1.63
CA LEU A 286 -1.63 7.04 0.68
C LEU A 286 -2.48 8.11 -0.01
N ALA A 287 -3.63 7.69 -0.61
CA ALA A 287 -4.49 8.59 -1.38
C ALA A 287 -5.30 9.56 -0.52
N ALA A 288 -5.75 9.15 0.68
CA ALA A 288 -6.62 9.98 1.53
C ALA A 288 -5.84 10.89 2.48
N HIS A 289 -4.59 10.58 2.82
CA HIS A 289 -3.85 11.28 3.86
C HIS A 289 -2.48 11.77 3.39
N ILE A 290 -1.65 10.86 2.87
CA ILE A 290 -0.23 11.18 2.58
C ILE A 290 -0.14 12.18 1.41
N LEU A 291 -0.68 11.85 0.25
CA LEU A 291 -0.60 12.71 -0.93
C LEU A 291 -1.30 14.06 -0.71
N PRO A 292 -2.53 14.13 -0.13
CA PRO A 292 -3.15 15.42 0.19
C PRO A 292 -2.34 16.26 1.18
N ALA A 293 -1.69 15.66 2.17
CA ALA A 293 -0.85 16.39 3.12
C ALA A 293 0.39 16.97 2.44
N MET A 294 1.00 16.23 1.53
CA MET A 294 2.12 16.69 0.71
C MET A 294 1.69 17.85 -0.20
N GLU A 295 0.54 17.78 -0.86
CA GLU A 295 0.02 18.88 -1.70
C GLU A 295 -0.21 20.16 -0.90
N ARG A 296 -0.75 20.04 0.32
CA ARG A 296 -0.90 21.18 1.22
C ARG A 296 0.41 21.70 1.82
N GLY A 297 1.54 21.01 1.56
CA GLY A 297 2.86 21.40 2.05
C GLY A 297 3.14 21.06 3.50
N VAL A 298 2.38 20.14 4.10
CA VAL A 298 2.66 19.58 5.43
C VAL A 298 3.98 18.82 5.38
N TRP A 299 4.18 18.05 4.31
CA TRP A 299 5.41 17.30 4.04
C TRP A 299 5.94 17.64 2.64
N LYS A 300 7.25 17.76 2.52
CA LYS A 300 7.95 17.95 1.24
C LYS A 300 8.56 16.66 0.71
N ARG A 301 9.09 15.83 1.60
CA ARG A 301 9.73 14.55 1.26
C ARG A 301 9.18 13.44 2.13
N VAL A 302 8.60 12.43 1.49
CA VAL A 302 8.04 11.26 2.13
C VAL A 302 8.68 10.00 1.57
N LEU A 303 8.97 9.03 2.44
CA LEU A 303 9.29 7.65 2.03
C LEU A 303 8.07 6.78 2.33
N PHE A 304 7.50 6.18 1.29
CA PHE A 304 6.37 5.25 1.40
C PHE A 304 6.87 3.83 1.15
N ALA A 305 6.88 3.01 2.21
CA ALA A 305 7.40 1.65 2.23
C ALA A 305 6.24 0.65 2.43
N GLY A 306 5.64 0.20 1.33
CA GLY A 306 4.56 -0.78 1.34
C GLY A 306 5.05 -2.16 1.78
N THR A 307 4.45 -2.69 2.83
CA THR A 307 4.76 -3.99 3.44
C THR A 307 3.78 -5.05 2.97
N GLY A 308 4.21 -6.31 2.92
CA GLY A 308 3.35 -7.42 2.53
C GLY A 308 3.79 -8.74 3.17
N ALA A 309 2.82 -9.52 3.66
CA ALA A 309 3.01 -10.89 4.12
C ALA A 309 2.63 -11.85 2.99
N LEU A 310 3.58 -12.64 2.51
CA LEU A 310 3.38 -13.61 1.43
C LEU A 310 2.76 -14.88 1.99
N MET A 311 1.58 -14.75 2.58
CA MET A 311 0.84 -15.85 3.20
C MET A 311 0.04 -16.63 2.17
N SER A 312 0.11 -17.95 2.26
CA SER A 312 -0.80 -18.86 1.58
C SER A 312 -1.49 -19.75 2.61
N PRO A 313 -2.83 -19.91 2.54
CA PRO A 313 -3.54 -20.85 3.43
C PRO A 313 -2.96 -22.26 3.37
N LEU A 314 -2.57 -22.70 2.18
CA LEU A 314 -2.00 -24.04 1.98
C LEU A 314 -0.67 -24.21 2.73
N THR A 315 0.26 -23.27 2.57
CA THR A 315 1.58 -23.36 3.22
C THR A 315 1.48 -23.17 4.73
N CYS A 316 0.57 -22.31 5.22
CA CYS A 316 0.29 -22.18 6.65
C CYS A 316 -0.24 -23.49 7.25
N GLN A 317 -1.16 -24.19 6.56
CA GLN A 317 -1.66 -25.51 7.00
C GLN A 317 -0.57 -26.59 6.98
N GLN A 318 0.46 -26.41 6.17
CA GLN A 318 1.64 -27.28 6.13
C GLN A 318 2.69 -26.92 7.20
N GLY A 319 2.45 -25.91 8.03
CA GLY A 319 3.37 -25.44 9.07
C GLY A 319 4.54 -24.62 8.55
N CYS A 320 4.47 -24.12 7.32
CA CYS A 320 5.50 -23.23 6.77
C CYS A 320 5.43 -21.85 7.43
N SER A 321 6.56 -21.15 7.43
CA SER A 321 6.64 -19.74 7.81
C SER A 321 5.98 -18.82 6.78
N ILE A 322 5.75 -17.57 7.18
CA ILE A 322 5.16 -16.50 6.36
C ILE A 322 6.26 -15.49 6.02
N PRO A 323 6.84 -15.54 4.81
CA PRO A 323 7.83 -14.56 4.40
C PRO A 323 7.20 -13.18 4.22
N GLY A 324 7.98 -12.12 4.50
CA GLY A 324 7.62 -10.74 4.24
C GLY A 324 8.31 -10.17 3.01
N VAL A 325 7.73 -9.13 2.44
CA VAL A 325 8.32 -8.28 1.40
C VAL A 325 8.00 -6.83 1.68
N CYS A 326 8.87 -5.91 1.24
CA CYS A 326 8.62 -4.48 1.35
C CYS A 326 9.25 -3.76 0.17
N HIS A 327 8.48 -2.91 -0.53
CA HIS A 327 8.98 -2.04 -1.59
C HIS A 327 8.82 -0.58 -1.15
N ALA A 328 9.77 0.28 -1.52
CA ALA A 328 9.71 1.69 -1.12
C ALA A 328 9.82 2.64 -2.31
N VAL A 329 9.05 3.73 -2.24
CA VAL A 329 9.13 4.86 -3.17
C VAL A 329 9.31 6.15 -2.38
N ALA A 330 10.28 6.97 -2.80
CA ALA A 330 10.46 8.31 -2.26
C ALA A 330 9.66 9.29 -3.11
N ILE A 331 8.78 10.05 -2.47
CA ILE A 331 7.92 11.05 -3.09
C ILE A 331 8.38 12.43 -2.60
N GLU A 332 8.62 13.34 -3.54
CA GLU A 332 9.04 14.69 -3.23
C GLU A 332 8.08 15.71 -3.87
N ARG A 333 7.72 16.73 -3.10
CA ARG A 333 6.96 17.87 -3.62
C ARG A 333 7.90 18.80 -4.39
N ARG A 334 7.51 19.13 -5.62
CA ARG A 334 8.22 20.13 -6.40
C ARG A 334 7.98 21.50 -5.75
N ASP A 335 9.04 22.24 -5.45
CA ASP A 335 8.90 23.62 -5.05
C ASP A 335 8.22 24.41 -6.19
N ALA A 336 7.31 25.33 -5.82
CA ALA A 336 6.71 26.22 -6.79
C ALA A 336 7.83 27.08 -7.39
N VAL A 337 7.96 27.02 -8.72
CA VAL A 337 8.90 27.85 -9.49
C VAL A 337 8.38 29.28 -9.51
#